data_6ee5c0a5820d3c84a61faaae62b11c03
#
_entry.id   6ee5c0a5820d3c84a61faaae62b11c03
#
_cell.length_a   1.000
_cell.length_b   1.000
_cell.length_c   1.000
_cell.angle_alpha   90.00
_cell.angle_beta   90.00
_cell.angle_gamma   90.00
#
_symmetry.space_group_name_H-M   'P 1'
#
loop_
_entity.id
_entity.type
_entity.pdbx_description
1 polymer ?
#
loop_
_entity_poly.entity_id
_entity_poly.type
_entity_poly.pdbx_seq_one_letter_code
_entity_poly.pdbx_strand_id
1 'polypeptide(L)'
;MVDYLKRLFDRPDGKYETFRDDFEAEYFLQKNALAMIRLRRDSGLTQTEFARNAGMTKGNLSRLEKANYNPTLAHLQKIASKNGYDLEIRFKKKKR
;
A
#
# COMPACT_ATOMS: atom_id res chain seq x y z
N MET A 1 -3.35 18.75 13.46
CA MET A 1 -2.52 18.59 12.26
C MET A 1 -3.33 18.73 10.98
N VAL A 2 -4.49 18.11 10.91
CA VAL A 2 -5.33 18.18 9.72
C VAL A 2 -5.76 19.62 9.43
N ASP A 3 -6.12 20.39 10.46
CA ASP A 3 -6.55 21.79 10.29
C ASP A 3 -5.43 22.67 9.73
N TYR A 4 -4.19 22.40 10.14
CA TYR A 4 -3.05 23.13 9.62
C TYR A 4 -2.87 22.89 8.13
N LEU A 5 -2.93 21.64 7.72
CA LEU A 5 -2.80 21.26 6.32
C LEU A 5 -3.95 21.82 5.49
N LYS A 6 -5.16 21.76 6.01
CA LYS A 6 -6.33 22.32 5.33
C LYS A 6 -6.16 23.82 5.08
N ARG A 7 -5.72 24.54 6.10
CA ARG A 7 -5.52 25.99 5.97
C ARG A 7 -4.44 26.32 4.97
N LEU A 8 -3.38 25.52 4.93
CA LEU A 8 -2.26 25.75 4.04
C LEU A 8 -2.63 25.51 2.58
N PHE A 9 -3.46 24.52 2.30
CA PHE A 9 -3.77 24.08 0.94
C PHE A 9 -5.20 24.35 0.50
N ASP A 10 -6.01 24.98 1.34
CA ASP A 10 -7.39 25.32 1.02
C ASP A 10 -7.40 26.60 0.17
N ARG A 11 -7.22 26.45 -1.12
CA ARG A 11 -7.09 27.55 -2.07
C ARG A 11 -8.29 27.63 -3.00
N PRO A 12 -8.63 28.83 -3.49
CA PRO A 12 -9.73 28.99 -4.45
C PRO A 12 -9.55 28.24 -5.75
N ASP A 13 -8.30 27.90 -6.11
CA ASP A 13 -7.98 27.20 -7.35
C ASP A 13 -8.19 25.69 -7.22
N GLY A 14 -8.65 25.18 -6.09
CA GLY A 14 -8.92 23.78 -5.90
C GLY A 14 -7.70 22.93 -5.60
N LYS A 15 -6.54 23.51 -5.44
CA LYS A 15 -5.32 22.75 -5.19
C LYS A 15 -5.34 21.99 -3.86
N TYR A 16 -6.13 22.46 -2.91
CA TYR A 16 -6.29 21.74 -1.65
C TYR A 16 -6.88 20.35 -1.89
N GLU A 17 -7.92 20.26 -2.73
CA GLU A 17 -8.53 18.97 -3.00
C GLU A 17 -7.54 18.00 -3.65
N THR A 18 -6.75 18.47 -4.60
CA THR A 18 -5.74 17.63 -5.25
C THR A 18 -4.70 17.16 -4.25
N PHE A 19 -4.21 18.04 -3.39
CA PHE A 19 -3.25 17.68 -2.36
C PHE A 19 -3.82 16.66 -1.39
N ARG A 20 -5.07 16.86 -0.99
CA ARG A 20 -5.73 15.94 -0.07
C ARG A 20 -5.85 14.55 -0.68
N ASP A 21 -6.22 14.46 -1.95
CA ASP A 21 -6.33 13.18 -2.64
C ASP A 21 -4.98 12.49 -2.71
N ASP A 22 -3.92 13.23 -3.03
CA ASP A 22 -2.58 12.68 -3.08
C ASP A 22 -2.11 12.20 -1.70
N PHE A 23 -2.41 12.97 -0.67
CA PHE A 23 -2.07 12.60 0.71
C PHE A 23 -2.80 11.33 1.14
N GLU A 24 -4.09 11.22 0.82
CA GLU A 24 -4.88 10.03 1.15
C GLU A 24 -4.35 8.80 0.42
N ALA A 25 -3.97 8.95 -0.84
CA ALA A 25 -3.40 7.87 -1.63
C ALA A 25 -2.07 7.40 -1.03
N GLU A 26 -1.21 8.33 -0.67
CA GLU A 26 0.08 8.03 -0.06
C GLU A 26 -0.10 7.31 1.28
N TYR A 27 -1.01 7.81 2.11
CA TYR A 27 -1.32 7.18 3.39
C TYR A 27 -1.82 5.75 3.19
N PHE A 28 -2.70 5.56 2.20
CA PHE A 28 -3.23 4.24 1.89
C PHE A 28 -2.11 3.28 1.49
N LEU A 29 -1.18 3.72 0.63
CA LEU A 29 -0.07 2.88 0.21
C LEU A 29 0.83 2.49 1.37
N GLN A 30 1.15 3.43 2.25
CA GLN A 30 1.99 3.15 3.41
C GLN A 30 1.31 2.19 4.38
N LYS A 31 0.03 2.39 4.63
CA LYS A 31 -0.74 1.52 5.50
C LYS A 31 -0.76 0.08 4.98
N ASN A 32 -0.94 -0.08 3.67
CA ASN A 32 -1.03 -1.40 3.09
C ASN A 32 0.33 -2.05 2.85
N ALA A 33 1.40 -1.26 2.76
CA ALA A 33 2.74 -1.78 2.75
C ALA A 33 3.06 -2.55 4.05
N LEU A 34 2.52 -2.09 5.18
CA LEU A 34 2.68 -2.81 6.45
C LEU A 34 2.03 -4.19 6.40
N ALA A 35 0.91 -4.33 5.70
CA ALA A 35 0.27 -5.63 5.55
C ALA A 35 1.17 -6.61 4.79
N MET A 36 1.90 -6.11 3.79
CA MET A 36 2.85 -6.93 3.05
C MET A 36 4.02 -7.38 3.92
N ILE A 37 4.52 -6.47 4.74
CA ILE A 37 5.61 -6.81 5.68
C ILE A 37 5.14 -7.88 6.66
N ARG A 38 3.92 -7.75 7.17
CA ARG A 38 3.35 -8.74 8.09
C ARG A 38 3.19 -10.10 7.42
N LEU A 39 2.71 -10.10 6.19
CA LEU A 39 2.57 -11.35 5.44
C LEU A 39 3.92 -12.06 5.32
N ARG A 40 4.97 -11.33 4.98
CA ARG A 40 6.30 -11.90 4.88
C ARG A 40 6.80 -12.42 6.23
N ARG A 41 6.61 -11.64 7.29
CA ARG A 41 7.02 -12.07 8.64
C ARG A 41 6.29 -13.33 9.07
N ASP A 42 4.99 -13.38 8.82
CA ASP A 42 4.18 -14.53 9.20
C ASP A 42 4.60 -15.78 8.43
N SER A 43 5.11 -15.60 7.21
CA SER A 43 5.61 -16.72 6.40
C SER A 43 6.96 -17.24 6.89
N GLY A 44 7.67 -16.44 7.71
CA GLY A 44 9.00 -16.81 8.19
C GLY A 44 10.09 -16.75 7.15
N LEU A 45 9.82 -16.16 5.99
CA LEU A 45 10.75 -16.09 4.87
C LEU A 45 11.55 -14.79 4.86
N THR A 46 12.75 -14.85 4.31
CA THR A 46 13.53 -13.66 4.01
C THR A 46 12.89 -12.94 2.82
N GLN A 47 13.30 -11.68 2.58
CA GLN A 47 12.82 -10.96 1.40
C GLN A 47 13.15 -11.72 0.11
N THR A 48 14.34 -12.30 0.02
CA THR A 48 14.76 -13.05 -1.17
C THR A 48 13.88 -14.27 -1.40
N GLU A 49 13.61 -15.03 -0.34
CA GLU A 49 12.78 -16.23 -0.44
C GLU A 49 11.33 -15.89 -0.76
N PHE A 50 10.80 -14.88 -0.08
CA PHE A 50 9.43 -14.46 -0.31
C PHE A 50 9.24 -13.94 -1.73
N ALA A 51 10.16 -13.13 -2.21
CA ALA A 51 10.10 -12.61 -3.58
C ALA A 51 10.14 -13.73 -4.60
N ARG A 52 11.02 -14.72 -4.39
CA ARG A 52 11.10 -15.88 -5.27
C ARG A 52 9.78 -16.63 -5.34
N ASN A 53 9.17 -16.89 -4.18
CA ASN A 53 7.88 -17.58 -4.13
C ASN A 53 6.78 -16.79 -4.84
N ALA A 54 6.80 -15.47 -4.70
CA ALA A 54 5.79 -14.61 -5.30
C ALA A 54 6.07 -14.30 -6.77
N GLY A 55 7.18 -14.79 -7.32
CA GLY A 55 7.52 -14.54 -8.72
C GLY A 55 7.93 -13.10 -9.00
N MET A 56 8.57 -12.45 -8.02
CA MET A 56 9.01 -11.08 -8.17
C MET A 56 10.47 -10.93 -7.74
N THR A 57 11.09 -9.81 -8.09
CA THR A 57 12.47 -9.54 -7.68
C THR A 57 12.49 -9.04 -6.23
N LYS A 58 13.61 -9.26 -5.57
CA LYS A 58 13.82 -8.71 -4.23
C LYS A 58 13.68 -7.19 -4.23
N GLY A 59 14.19 -6.54 -5.29
CA GLY A 59 14.09 -5.09 -5.41
C GLY A 59 12.65 -4.60 -5.47
N ASN A 60 11.79 -5.29 -6.22
CA ASN A 60 10.38 -4.94 -6.30
C ASN A 60 9.67 -5.19 -4.97
N LEU A 61 10.00 -6.28 -4.28
CA LEU A 61 9.45 -6.54 -2.96
C LEU A 61 9.86 -5.44 -1.98
N SER A 62 11.13 -5.04 -2.00
CA SER A 62 11.62 -3.97 -1.15
C SER A 62 10.87 -2.67 -1.41
N ARG A 63 10.64 -2.33 -2.67
CA ARG A 63 9.85 -1.13 -3.03
C ARG A 63 8.43 -1.23 -2.53
N LEU A 64 7.82 -2.39 -2.65
CA LEU A 64 6.46 -2.62 -2.18
C LEU A 64 6.37 -2.41 -0.66
N GLU A 65 7.32 -2.93 0.08
CA GLU A 65 7.36 -2.79 1.54
C GLU A 65 7.66 -1.37 1.99
N LYS A 66 8.24 -0.56 1.10
CA LYS A 66 8.51 0.87 1.36
C LYS A 66 7.45 1.79 0.78
N ALA A 67 6.37 1.22 0.24
CA ALA A 67 5.29 1.96 -0.41
C ALA A 67 5.74 2.74 -1.66
N ASN A 68 6.82 2.32 -2.30
CA ASN A 68 7.34 2.94 -3.53
C ASN A 68 6.98 2.15 -4.78
N TYR A 69 6.03 1.22 -4.67
CA TYR A 69 5.60 0.38 -5.77
C TYR A 69 4.09 0.17 -5.66
N ASN A 70 3.40 0.35 -6.77
CA ASN A 70 1.95 0.22 -6.82
C ASN A 70 1.59 -1.02 -7.66
N PRO A 71 1.44 -2.19 -7.04
CA PRO A 71 1.14 -3.41 -7.77
C PRO A 71 -0.30 -3.41 -8.29
N THR A 72 -0.54 -4.18 -9.34
CA THR A 72 -1.89 -4.44 -9.81
C THR A 72 -2.60 -5.39 -8.84
N LEU A 73 -3.94 -5.44 -8.91
CA LEU A 73 -4.70 -6.39 -8.12
C LEU A 73 -4.33 -7.83 -8.46
N ALA A 74 -4.11 -8.11 -9.74
CA ALA A 74 -3.69 -9.43 -10.17
C ALA A 74 -2.35 -9.83 -9.56
N HIS A 75 -1.42 -8.88 -9.46
CA HIS A 75 -0.12 -9.14 -8.84
C HIS A 75 -0.27 -9.38 -7.35
N LEU A 76 -1.09 -8.58 -6.66
CA LEU A 76 -1.36 -8.80 -5.24
C LEU A 76 -1.99 -10.15 -4.99
N GLN A 77 -2.94 -10.56 -5.83
CA GLN A 77 -3.55 -11.87 -5.73
C GLN A 77 -2.51 -12.98 -5.87
N LYS A 78 -1.61 -12.84 -6.82
CA LYS A 78 -0.54 -13.82 -7.02
C LYS A 78 0.37 -13.92 -5.82
N ILE A 79 0.76 -12.77 -5.26
CA ILE A 79 1.60 -12.74 -4.06
C ILE A 79 0.91 -13.46 -2.91
N ALA A 80 -0.35 -13.17 -2.68
CA ALA A 80 -1.11 -13.82 -1.61
C ALA A 80 -1.22 -15.33 -1.85
N SER A 81 -1.65 -15.72 -3.04
CA SER A 81 -1.88 -17.11 -3.39
C SER A 81 -0.61 -17.97 -3.24
N LYS A 82 0.52 -17.45 -3.68
CA LYS A 82 1.79 -18.18 -3.60
C LYS A 82 2.26 -18.37 -2.16
N ASN A 83 1.71 -17.62 -1.22
CA ASN A 83 2.07 -17.72 0.19
C ASN A 83 0.94 -18.30 1.03
N GLY A 84 -0.04 -18.94 0.40
CA GLY A 84 -1.10 -19.64 1.11
C GLY A 84 -2.22 -18.76 1.63
N TYR A 85 -2.38 -17.57 1.06
CA TYR A 85 -3.41 -16.61 1.46
C TYR A 85 -4.31 -16.29 0.29
N ASP A 86 -5.54 -15.91 0.60
CA ASP A 86 -6.47 -15.34 -0.37
C ASP A 86 -6.47 -13.83 -0.24
N LEU A 87 -6.50 -13.13 -1.37
CA LEU A 87 -6.66 -11.68 -1.36
C LEU A 87 -8.15 -11.36 -1.35
N GLU A 88 -8.57 -10.59 -0.37
CA GLU A 88 -9.95 -10.13 -0.26
C GLU A 88 -9.95 -8.60 -0.23
N ILE A 89 -10.83 -8.00 -1.02
CA ILE A 89 -10.96 -6.55 -1.08
C ILE A 89 -12.33 -6.16 -0.58
N ARG A 90 -12.35 -5.22 0.36
CA ARG A 90 -13.59 -4.70 0.93
C ARG A 90 -13.61 -3.20 0.85
N PHE A 91 -14.76 -2.67 0.48
CA PHE A 91 -15.01 -1.24 0.58
C PHE A 91 -15.69 -0.96 1.90
N LYS A 92 -15.09 -0.06 2.64
CA LYS A 92 -15.55 0.29 3.98
C LYS A 92 -16.08 1.71 3.95
N LYS A 93 -17.30 1.90 4.41
CA LYS A 93 -17.90 3.23 4.45
C LYS A 93 -17.12 4.11 5.42
N LYS A 94 -16.81 5.33 5.00
CA LYS A 94 -16.12 6.27 5.87
C LYS A 94 -17.01 6.65 7.05
N LYS A 95 -16.40 6.75 8.21
CA LYS A 95 -17.05 7.26 9.41
C LYS A 95 -16.96 8.78 9.39
N ARG A 96 -18.09 9.46 9.30
CA ARG A 96 -18.15 10.93 9.32
C ARG A 96 -19.39 11.37 10.04
#